data_303e7c1d4ea58bdda19ea14dae6738fa
#
_entry.id   303e7c1d4ea58bdda19ea14dae6738fa
#
_cell.length_a   1.000
_cell.length_b   1.000
_cell.length_c   1.000
_cell.angle_alpha   90.00
_cell.angle_beta   90.00
_cell.angle_gamma   90.00
#
_symmetry.space_group_name_H-M   'P 1'
#
loop_
_entity.id
_entity.type
_entity.pdbx_description
1 polymer ?
#
loop_
_entity_poly.entity_id
_entity_poly.type
_entity_poly.pdbx_seq_one_letter_code
_entity_poly.pdbx_strand_id
1 'polypeptide(L)'
;DNALMSAAQRDIICANPNLINGYIGTFPTAISAPYNTVANGAPGPAAPPLVFFDSLGNTYNQAFLQVLRRNVEGGPRQNDLQHTNYRAVIGTKGDLGKAWSYDTYYQYGRSNYTQVYSNEFSVARLGRALNVIDDPRTAAFDPVCRSVIDGSDPNCVPYNIFNGAGGASAAAVNYLSATGFQKGYTSQQVANASLTGQLGEYGITSPWASD
;
A
#
# COMPACT_ATOMS: atom_id res chain seq x y z
N ASP A 1 7.63 9.52 -25.82
CA ASP A 1 6.32 8.89 -26.01
C ASP A 1 6.37 7.42 -25.59
N ASN A 2 5.25 6.88 -25.09
CA ASN A 2 5.16 5.45 -24.85
C ASN A 2 4.91 4.72 -26.17
N ALA A 3 5.81 3.81 -26.53
CA ALA A 3 5.78 3.10 -27.80
C ALA A 3 4.54 2.19 -27.98
N LEU A 4 3.85 1.85 -26.89
CA LEU A 4 2.65 1.01 -26.93
C LEU A 4 1.37 1.79 -27.29
N MET A 5 1.41 3.12 -27.32
CA MET A 5 0.28 3.94 -27.73
C MET A 5 0.12 3.94 -29.24
N SER A 6 -1.11 3.81 -29.72
CA SER A 6 -1.43 4.11 -31.12
C SER A 6 -1.28 5.62 -31.38
N ALA A 7 -1.14 6.01 -32.65
CA ALA A 7 -1.11 7.42 -33.04
C ALA A 7 -2.35 8.20 -32.54
N ALA A 8 -3.52 7.63 -32.72
CA ALA A 8 -4.78 8.25 -32.25
C ALA A 8 -4.82 8.44 -30.72
N GLN A 9 -4.35 7.46 -29.95
CA GLN A 9 -4.24 7.58 -28.48
C GLN A 9 -3.24 8.66 -28.09
N ARG A 10 -2.11 8.73 -28.78
CA ARG A 10 -1.07 9.74 -28.56
C ARG A 10 -1.60 11.15 -28.83
N ASP A 11 -2.29 11.34 -29.95
CA ASP A 11 -2.85 12.64 -30.33
C ASP A 11 -3.85 13.15 -29.28
N ILE A 12 -4.66 12.26 -28.70
CA ILE A 12 -5.59 12.62 -27.63
C ILE A 12 -4.87 12.90 -26.32
N ILE A 13 -3.96 12.02 -25.89
CA ILE A 13 -3.29 12.12 -24.59
C ILE A 13 -2.33 13.31 -24.56
N CYS A 14 -1.59 13.54 -25.65
CA CYS A 14 -0.62 14.63 -25.74
C CYS A 14 -1.22 15.94 -26.25
N ALA A 15 -2.54 16.03 -26.35
CA ALA A 15 -3.19 17.32 -26.67
C ALA A 15 -2.87 18.38 -25.60
N ASN A 16 -2.76 19.63 -26.02
CA ASN A 16 -2.40 20.75 -25.15
C ASN A 16 -3.14 20.82 -23.80
N PRO A 17 -4.45 20.53 -23.71
CA PRO A 17 -5.17 20.55 -22.44
C PRO A 17 -4.68 19.52 -21.41
N ASN A 18 -3.97 18.50 -21.86
CA ASN A 18 -3.47 17.41 -21.01
C ASN A 18 -2.00 17.57 -20.64
N LEU A 19 -1.31 18.57 -21.21
CA LEU A 19 0.10 18.82 -20.92
C LEU A 19 0.26 19.42 -19.51
N ILE A 20 1.32 19.00 -18.85
CA ILE A 20 1.67 19.51 -17.52
C ILE A 20 2.15 20.94 -17.64
N ASN A 21 1.52 21.88 -16.95
CA ASN A 21 1.90 23.29 -16.89
C ASN A 21 2.27 23.78 -15.49
N GLY A 22 2.24 22.89 -14.50
CA GLY A 22 2.58 23.20 -13.11
C GLY A 22 2.51 21.99 -12.22
N TYR A 23 2.63 22.23 -10.93
CA TYR A 23 2.47 21.22 -9.90
C TYR A 23 1.49 21.68 -8.84
N ILE A 24 0.67 20.76 -8.32
CA ILE A 24 -0.24 20.99 -7.19
C ILE A 24 0.43 20.47 -5.92
N GLY A 25 0.55 21.33 -4.92
CA GLY A 25 1.19 20.98 -3.65
C GLY A 25 2.65 21.42 -3.56
N THR A 26 3.32 21.00 -2.49
CA THR A 26 4.72 21.32 -2.20
C THR A 26 5.61 20.09 -2.38
N PHE A 27 6.82 20.32 -2.89
CA PHE A 27 7.81 19.25 -2.99
C PHE A 27 8.15 18.68 -1.58
N PRO A 28 8.31 17.33 -1.38
CA PRO A 28 8.36 16.29 -2.40
C PRO A 28 7.00 15.67 -2.76
N THR A 29 5.90 16.13 -2.19
CA THR A 29 4.55 15.56 -2.39
C THR A 29 3.74 16.26 -3.49
N ALA A 30 4.35 17.21 -4.18
CA ALA A 30 3.73 17.89 -5.30
C ALA A 30 3.32 16.91 -6.40
N ILE A 31 2.08 17.03 -6.88
CA ILE A 31 1.56 16.29 -8.02
C ILE A 31 1.55 17.15 -9.26
N SER A 32 1.78 16.54 -10.42
CA SER A 32 1.69 17.24 -11.70
C SER A 32 0.27 17.71 -11.97
N ALA A 33 0.12 18.93 -12.46
CA ALA A 33 -1.14 19.52 -12.85
C ALA A 33 -1.27 19.59 -14.37
N PRO A 34 -2.40 19.15 -14.96
CA PRO A 34 -2.67 19.33 -16.37
C PRO A 34 -2.90 20.81 -16.68
N TYR A 35 -2.78 21.15 -17.97
CA TYR A 35 -2.80 22.52 -18.52
C TYR A 35 -3.96 23.41 -18.03
N ASN A 36 -5.13 22.84 -17.79
CA ASN A 36 -6.32 23.59 -17.36
C ASN A 36 -6.61 23.51 -15.86
N THR A 37 -5.71 22.98 -15.04
CA THR A 37 -5.96 22.94 -13.61
C THR A 37 -5.68 24.30 -13.00
N VAL A 38 -6.73 24.93 -12.55
CA VAL A 38 -6.67 26.26 -11.94
C VAL A 38 -6.29 26.11 -10.49
N ALA A 39 -5.26 26.81 -10.06
CA ALA A 39 -5.08 27.06 -8.63
C ALA A 39 -6.32 27.82 -8.12
N ASN A 40 -7.08 27.22 -7.19
CA ASN A 40 -8.24 27.83 -6.53
C ASN A 40 -9.53 28.02 -7.36
N GLY A 41 -9.78 27.19 -8.38
CA GLY A 41 -11.10 27.11 -9.02
C GLY A 41 -11.50 28.27 -9.94
N ALA A 42 -10.62 29.20 -10.26
CA ALA A 42 -10.87 30.27 -11.23
C ALA A 42 -10.13 30.04 -12.55
N PRO A 43 -10.76 30.21 -13.74
CA PRO A 43 -10.06 30.13 -15.01
C PRO A 43 -9.04 31.26 -15.11
N GLY A 44 -7.77 30.93 -14.93
CA GLY A 44 -6.67 31.85 -15.24
C GLY A 44 -6.21 31.73 -16.69
N PRO A 45 -5.41 32.66 -17.21
CA PRO A 45 -4.78 32.49 -18.50
C PRO A 45 -3.93 31.21 -18.45
N ALA A 46 -4.10 30.35 -19.46
CA ALA A 46 -3.41 29.10 -19.57
C ALA A 46 -1.88 29.34 -19.56
N ALA A 47 -1.22 28.85 -18.51
CA ALA A 47 0.23 28.87 -18.49
C ALA A 47 0.78 27.94 -19.59
N PRO A 48 1.91 28.28 -20.23
CA PRO A 48 2.51 27.40 -21.23
C PRO A 48 2.92 26.06 -20.60
N PRO A 49 2.91 24.98 -21.38
CA PRO A 49 3.39 23.69 -20.90
C PRO A 49 4.81 23.76 -20.36
N LEU A 50 5.08 23.04 -19.27
CA LEU A 50 6.43 22.90 -18.74
C LEU A 50 7.32 22.15 -19.74
N VAL A 51 8.54 22.62 -19.90
CA VAL A 51 9.56 21.99 -20.73
C VAL A 51 10.49 21.18 -19.83
N PHE A 52 10.63 19.91 -20.14
CA PHE A 52 11.53 18.98 -19.48
C PHE A 52 12.73 18.68 -20.39
N PHE A 53 13.81 18.20 -19.80
CA PHE A 53 15.02 17.82 -20.53
C PHE A 53 15.31 16.34 -20.28
N ASP A 54 15.68 15.62 -21.34
CA ASP A 54 16.19 14.27 -21.20
C ASP A 54 17.70 14.28 -20.83
N SER A 55 18.29 13.09 -20.66
CA SER A 55 19.71 12.95 -20.34
C SER A 55 20.66 13.42 -21.44
N LEU A 56 20.15 13.62 -22.65
CA LEU A 56 20.89 14.12 -23.82
C LEU A 56 20.67 15.62 -24.04
N GLY A 57 19.86 16.26 -23.19
CA GLY A 57 19.55 17.70 -23.31
C GLY A 57 18.43 18.03 -24.31
N ASN A 58 17.75 17.04 -24.89
CA ASN A 58 16.60 17.29 -25.75
C ASN A 58 15.40 17.72 -24.92
N THR A 59 14.63 18.67 -25.44
CA THR A 59 13.43 19.18 -24.78
C THR A 59 12.20 18.32 -25.10
N TYR A 60 11.34 18.14 -24.10
CA TYR A 60 10.04 17.49 -24.28
C TYR A 60 9.00 18.04 -23.32
N ASN A 61 7.70 17.84 -23.64
CA ASN A 61 6.58 18.10 -22.73
C ASN A 61 6.07 16.79 -22.17
N GLN A 62 5.45 16.84 -21.00
CA GLN A 62 4.78 15.71 -20.39
C GLN A 62 3.27 15.94 -20.37
N ALA A 63 2.51 14.90 -20.70
CA ALA A 63 1.07 14.88 -20.52
C ALA A 63 0.70 14.20 -19.21
N PHE A 64 -0.33 14.68 -18.54
CA PHE A 64 -0.93 14.05 -17.39
C PHE A 64 -2.00 13.06 -17.83
N LEU A 65 -1.90 11.81 -17.42
CA LEU A 65 -2.89 10.77 -17.66
C LEU A 65 -3.20 10.01 -16.38
N GLN A 66 -4.44 10.03 -15.94
CA GLN A 66 -4.92 9.17 -14.87
C GLN A 66 -5.49 7.89 -15.47
N VAL A 67 -4.84 6.75 -15.20
CA VAL A 67 -5.28 5.44 -15.68
C VAL A 67 -5.87 4.64 -14.54
N LEU A 68 -7.10 4.21 -14.70
CA LEU A 68 -7.79 3.28 -13.79
C LEU A 68 -7.98 1.95 -14.53
N ARG A 69 -7.21 0.94 -14.17
CA ARG A 69 -7.26 -0.38 -14.79
C ARG A 69 -7.28 -1.48 -13.73
N ARG A 70 -8.22 -2.42 -13.87
CA ARG A 70 -8.17 -3.68 -13.13
C ARG A 70 -7.22 -4.64 -13.81
N ASN A 71 -6.36 -5.30 -13.04
CA ASN A 71 -5.47 -6.34 -13.54
C ASN A 71 -6.24 -7.68 -13.59
N VAL A 72 -7.09 -7.82 -14.61
CA VAL A 72 -7.88 -9.04 -14.79
C VAL A 72 -7.00 -10.24 -15.19
N GLU A 73 -5.89 -9.97 -15.85
CA GLU A 73 -4.94 -10.96 -16.33
C GLU A 73 -4.11 -11.58 -15.19
N GLY A 74 -3.91 -10.85 -14.09
CA GLY A 74 -3.16 -11.29 -12.91
C GLY A 74 -3.97 -12.05 -11.87
N GLY A 75 -5.26 -12.25 -12.14
CA GLY A 75 -6.16 -12.85 -11.18
C GLY A 75 -6.60 -11.92 -10.05
N PRO A 76 -7.48 -12.39 -9.17
CA PRO A 76 -7.99 -11.59 -8.06
C PRO A 76 -6.89 -11.35 -7.02
N ARG A 77 -6.87 -10.15 -6.45
CA ARG A 77 -6.09 -9.88 -5.25
C ARG A 77 -6.61 -10.74 -4.11
N GLN A 78 -5.71 -11.33 -3.37
CA GLN A 78 -6.03 -12.17 -2.22
C GLN A 78 -5.33 -11.63 -0.98
N ASN A 79 -6.04 -11.71 0.13
CA ASN A 79 -5.54 -11.36 1.44
C ASN A 79 -5.82 -12.54 2.38
N ASP A 80 -4.79 -13.32 2.66
CA ASP A 80 -4.84 -14.42 3.62
C ASP A 80 -4.41 -13.89 4.98
N LEU A 81 -5.36 -13.89 5.93
CA LEU A 81 -5.19 -13.36 7.26
C LEU A 81 -5.37 -14.50 8.28
N GLN A 82 -4.31 -14.79 9.02
CA GLN A 82 -4.30 -15.84 10.03
C GLN A 82 -4.01 -15.26 11.41
N HIS A 83 -4.87 -15.62 12.37
CA HIS A 83 -4.68 -15.34 13.77
C HIS A 83 -4.61 -16.63 14.57
N THR A 84 -3.58 -16.78 15.39
CA THR A 84 -3.47 -17.88 16.34
C THR A 84 -3.34 -17.30 17.74
N ASN A 85 -4.30 -17.63 18.58
CA ASN A 85 -4.35 -17.13 19.95
C ASN A 85 -4.23 -18.30 20.94
N TYR A 86 -3.46 -18.10 21.99
CA TYR A 86 -3.44 -19.00 23.13
C TYR A 86 -3.36 -18.21 24.43
N ARG A 87 -3.92 -18.80 25.46
CA ARG A 87 -3.95 -18.24 26.80
C ARG A 87 -3.78 -19.37 27.82
N ALA A 88 -2.89 -19.15 28.75
CA ALA A 88 -2.71 -20.02 29.91
C ALA A 88 -2.97 -19.21 31.19
N VAL A 89 -3.64 -19.80 32.14
CA VAL A 89 -3.90 -19.22 33.45
C VAL A 89 -3.57 -20.26 34.52
N ILE A 90 -2.81 -19.85 35.49
CA ILE A 90 -2.55 -20.61 36.69
C ILE A 90 -2.88 -19.75 37.90
N GLY A 91 -3.59 -20.30 38.86
CA GLY A 91 -3.95 -19.55 40.06
C GLY A 91 -4.31 -20.45 41.21
N THR A 92 -4.45 -19.85 42.35
CA THR A 92 -4.90 -20.49 43.57
C THR A 92 -5.85 -19.56 44.33
N LYS A 93 -6.86 -20.15 44.93
CA LYS A 93 -7.81 -19.46 45.79
C LYS A 93 -8.11 -20.33 47.02
N GLY A 94 -8.45 -19.69 48.10
CA GLY A 94 -8.79 -20.42 49.33
C GLY A 94 -9.09 -19.46 50.45
N ASP A 95 -9.43 -20.08 51.61
CA ASP A 95 -9.73 -19.37 52.82
C ASP A 95 -8.50 -19.36 53.75
N LEU A 96 -8.24 -18.21 54.38
CA LEU A 96 -7.26 -18.00 55.39
C LEU A 96 -7.94 -17.78 56.74
N GLY A 97 -8.23 -18.88 57.43
CA GLY A 97 -9.01 -18.85 58.64
C GLY A 97 -10.50 -18.66 58.43
N LYS A 98 -11.21 -17.98 59.37
CA LYS A 98 -12.66 -17.82 59.32
C LYS A 98 -13.13 -16.59 58.55
N ALA A 99 -12.28 -15.59 58.43
CA ALA A 99 -12.67 -14.25 57.99
C ALA A 99 -12.00 -13.78 56.72
N TRP A 100 -11.02 -14.47 56.20
CA TRP A 100 -10.26 -14.03 55.05
C TRP A 100 -10.27 -15.05 53.93
N SER A 101 -10.41 -14.55 52.69
CA SER A 101 -10.23 -15.38 51.50
C SER A 101 -9.26 -14.70 50.56
N TYR A 102 -8.53 -15.49 49.81
CA TYR A 102 -7.59 -15.01 48.81
C TYR A 102 -7.88 -15.59 47.44
N ASP A 103 -7.59 -14.83 46.41
CA ASP A 103 -7.60 -15.27 45.00
C ASP A 103 -6.38 -14.66 44.31
N THR A 104 -5.54 -15.52 43.77
CA THR A 104 -4.34 -15.09 43.07
C THR A 104 -4.24 -15.86 41.75
N TYR A 105 -3.91 -15.17 40.68
CA TYR A 105 -3.62 -15.85 39.43
C TYR A 105 -2.57 -15.13 38.64
N TYR A 106 -1.89 -15.89 37.80
CA TYR A 106 -1.04 -15.40 36.74
C TYR A 106 -1.59 -15.90 35.40
N GLN A 107 -1.67 -14.98 34.44
CA GLN A 107 -2.14 -15.25 33.10
C GLN A 107 -1.07 -14.87 32.10
N TYR A 108 -0.83 -15.72 31.13
CA TYR A 108 -0.07 -15.43 29.93
C TYR A 108 -0.96 -15.63 28.71
N GLY A 109 -1.03 -14.63 27.84
CA GLY A 109 -1.72 -14.68 26.56
C GLY A 109 -0.81 -14.24 25.42
N ARG A 110 -0.98 -14.86 24.26
CA ARG A 110 -0.29 -14.44 23.05
C ARG A 110 -1.20 -14.59 21.83
N SER A 111 -1.21 -13.56 21.01
CA SER A 111 -1.84 -13.54 19.71
C SER A 111 -0.76 -13.40 18.64
N ASN A 112 -0.63 -14.39 17.77
CA ASN A 112 0.20 -14.30 16.57
C ASN A 112 -0.68 -13.91 15.39
N TYR A 113 -0.12 -13.07 14.54
CA TYR A 113 -0.76 -12.53 13.37
C TYR A 113 0.14 -12.76 12.16
N THR A 114 -0.42 -13.28 11.10
CA THR A 114 0.25 -13.42 9.80
C THR A 114 -0.72 -13.01 8.71
N GLN A 115 -0.28 -12.16 7.82
CA GLN A 115 -1.07 -11.70 6.68
C GLN A 115 -0.22 -11.79 5.42
N VAL A 116 -0.78 -12.37 4.37
CA VAL A 116 -0.15 -12.51 3.06
C VAL A 116 -1.06 -11.87 2.01
N TYR A 117 -0.51 -10.89 1.29
CA TYR A 117 -1.16 -10.27 0.15
C TYR A 117 -0.61 -10.87 -1.13
N SER A 118 -1.46 -11.48 -1.93
CA SER A 118 -1.09 -12.07 -3.21
C SER A 118 -1.69 -11.27 -4.38
N ASN A 119 -1.02 -11.34 -5.54
CA ASN A 119 -1.42 -10.66 -6.77
C ASN A 119 -1.43 -9.13 -6.68
N GLU A 120 -0.56 -8.59 -5.83
CA GLU A 120 -0.29 -7.15 -5.77
C GLU A 120 0.78 -6.75 -6.79
N PHE A 121 0.82 -5.46 -7.13
CA PHE A 121 1.84 -4.91 -8.01
C PHE A 121 2.96 -4.22 -7.23
N SER A 122 4.18 -4.48 -7.66
CA SER A 122 5.32 -3.65 -7.27
C SER A 122 5.23 -2.30 -7.97
N VAL A 123 5.09 -1.22 -7.20
CA VAL A 123 5.02 0.16 -7.73
C VAL A 123 6.27 0.52 -8.53
N ALA A 124 7.44 0.10 -8.06
CA ALA A 124 8.70 0.34 -8.75
C ALA A 124 8.77 -0.37 -10.11
N ARG A 125 8.33 -1.65 -10.17
CA ARG A 125 8.26 -2.39 -11.42
C ARG A 125 7.20 -1.82 -12.36
N LEU A 126 6.06 -1.39 -11.82
CA LEU A 126 5.00 -0.76 -12.60
C LEU A 126 5.51 0.51 -13.29
N GLY A 127 6.22 1.37 -12.58
CA GLY A 127 6.80 2.59 -13.17
C GLY A 127 7.77 2.28 -14.32
N ARG A 128 8.59 1.24 -14.20
CA ARG A 128 9.49 0.81 -15.27
C ARG A 128 8.73 0.20 -16.46
N ALA A 129 7.77 -0.68 -16.19
CA ALA A 129 6.98 -1.36 -17.22
C ALA A 129 6.08 -0.42 -18.03
N LEU A 130 5.72 0.75 -17.48
CA LEU A 130 4.98 1.80 -18.16
C LEU A 130 5.89 2.76 -18.96
N ASN A 131 7.19 2.79 -18.69
CA ASN A 131 8.15 3.62 -19.42
C ASN A 131 8.72 2.83 -20.59
N VAL A 132 7.96 2.76 -21.69
CA VAL A 132 8.25 1.94 -22.86
C VAL A 132 8.65 2.84 -24.04
N ILE A 133 9.73 2.46 -24.69
CA ILE A 133 10.25 3.10 -25.91
C ILE A 133 10.38 2.06 -27.01
N ASP A 134 10.52 2.50 -28.24
CA ASP A 134 10.96 1.67 -29.33
C ASP A 134 12.46 1.38 -29.18
N ASP A 135 12.87 0.12 -29.33
CA ASP A 135 14.27 -0.26 -29.13
C ASP A 135 15.17 0.36 -30.18
N PRO A 136 16.03 1.32 -29.80
CA PRO A 136 16.91 1.98 -30.77
C PRO A 136 18.00 1.07 -31.35
N ARG A 137 18.15 -0.16 -30.84
CA ARG A 137 19.13 -1.15 -31.29
C ARG A 137 18.59 -2.03 -32.41
N THR A 138 17.28 -1.98 -32.68
CA THR A 138 16.62 -2.79 -33.73
C THR A 138 16.09 -1.86 -34.83
N ALA A 139 16.01 -2.39 -36.04
CA ALA A 139 15.44 -1.66 -37.19
C ALA A 139 13.89 -1.82 -37.27
N ALA A 140 13.36 -2.87 -36.67
CA ALA A 140 11.92 -3.13 -36.61
C ALA A 140 11.35 -2.52 -35.31
N PHE A 141 10.08 -2.12 -35.36
CA PHE A 141 9.37 -1.65 -34.19
C PHE A 141 9.32 -2.75 -33.09
N ASP A 142 10.01 -2.47 -31.99
CA ASP A 142 10.20 -3.41 -30.88
C ASP A 142 10.04 -2.67 -29.53
N PRO A 143 8.82 -2.65 -28.96
CA PRO A 143 8.56 -1.95 -27.69
C PRO A 143 9.30 -2.61 -26.53
N VAL A 144 10.17 -1.85 -25.87
CA VAL A 144 11.01 -2.30 -24.76
C VAL A 144 10.96 -1.29 -23.60
N CYS A 145 11.09 -1.77 -22.35
CA CYS A 145 11.23 -0.85 -21.22
C CYS A 145 12.53 -0.05 -21.38
N ARG A 146 12.50 1.26 -21.09
CA ARG A 146 13.72 2.08 -21.06
C ARG A 146 14.78 1.51 -20.12
N SER A 147 14.38 0.90 -19.01
CA SER A 147 15.27 0.28 -18.03
C SER A 147 16.05 -0.94 -18.56
N VAL A 148 15.59 -1.56 -19.64
CA VAL A 148 16.35 -2.61 -20.34
C VAL A 148 17.47 -1.97 -21.18
N ILE A 149 17.21 -0.81 -21.77
CA ILE A 149 18.20 -0.11 -22.60
C ILE A 149 19.31 0.49 -21.75
N ASP A 150 18.97 1.12 -20.65
CA ASP A 150 19.97 1.73 -19.75
C ASP A 150 20.58 0.75 -18.74
N GLY A 151 20.12 -0.52 -18.74
CA GLY A 151 20.64 -1.59 -17.88
C GLY A 151 20.19 -1.52 -16.44
N SER A 152 19.33 -0.59 -16.05
CA SER A 152 18.86 -0.44 -14.66
C SER A 152 17.90 -1.57 -14.23
N ASP A 153 17.21 -2.20 -15.18
CA ASP A 153 16.41 -3.41 -14.98
C ASP A 153 16.27 -4.22 -16.27
N PRO A 154 17.20 -5.13 -16.52
CA PRO A 154 17.21 -5.93 -17.77
C PRO A 154 16.05 -6.94 -17.85
N ASN A 155 15.36 -7.20 -16.75
CA ASN A 155 14.23 -8.13 -16.68
C ASN A 155 12.87 -7.45 -16.87
N CYS A 156 12.84 -6.14 -17.11
CA CYS A 156 11.61 -5.41 -17.28
C CYS A 156 10.85 -5.89 -18.51
N VAL A 157 9.54 -6.10 -18.34
CA VAL A 157 8.61 -6.46 -19.42
C VAL A 157 7.60 -5.32 -19.59
N PRO A 158 7.41 -4.80 -20.81
CA PRO A 158 6.43 -3.75 -21.08
C PRO A 158 5.01 -4.14 -20.66
N TYR A 159 4.32 -3.26 -19.93
CA TYR A 159 2.96 -3.45 -19.51
C TYR A 159 2.02 -2.64 -20.40
N ASN A 160 1.36 -3.30 -21.36
CA ASN A 160 0.46 -2.63 -22.27
C ASN A 160 -0.91 -2.37 -21.62
N ILE A 161 -1.13 -1.12 -21.21
CA ILE A 161 -2.40 -0.66 -20.64
C ILE A 161 -3.36 -0.12 -21.71
N PHE A 162 -2.91 0.03 -22.95
CA PHE A 162 -3.66 0.69 -24.03
C PHE A 162 -4.54 -0.26 -24.84
N ASN A 163 -4.34 -1.58 -24.73
CA ASN A 163 -5.09 -2.60 -25.45
C ASN A 163 -6.35 -3.10 -24.72
N GLY A 164 -6.77 -2.43 -23.66
CA GLY A 164 -7.96 -2.83 -22.91
C GLY A 164 -7.77 -4.10 -22.05
N ALA A 165 -8.88 -4.76 -21.70
CA ALA A 165 -8.86 -5.99 -20.93
C ALA A 165 -8.33 -7.15 -21.80
N GLY A 166 -7.46 -7.98 -21.21
CA GLY A 166 -6.76 -9.07 -21.92
C GLY A 166 -5.54 -8.60 -22.72
N GLY A 167 -5.23 -7.30 -22.73
CA GLY A 167 -4.10 -6.75 -23.50
C GLY A 167 -2.74 -6.87 -22.83
N ALA A 168 -2.68 -7.21 -21.55
CA ALA A 168 -1.43 -7.42 -20.84
C ALA A 168 -0.93 -8.87 -21.01
N SER A 169 0.35 -9.03 -21.37
CA SER A 169 0.95 -10.36 -21.48
C SER A 169 1.15 -11.02 -20.12
N ALA A 170 1.13 -12.35 -20.08
CA ALA A 170 1.43 -13.10 -18.87
C ALA A 170 2.84 -12.78 -18.32
N ALA A 171 3.80 -12.51 -19.19
CA ALA A 171 5.16 -12.11 -18.80
C ALA A 171 5.15 -10.75 -18.08
N ALA A 172 4.38 -9.77 -18.57
CA ALA A 172 4.24 -8.46 -17.91
C ALA A 172 3.57 -8.60 -16.55
N VAL A 173 2.51 -9.40 -16.46
CA VAL A 173 1.82 -9.67 -15.19
C VAL A 173 2.75 -10.32 -14.18
N ASN A 174 3.50 -11.33 -14.58
CA ASN A 174 4.48 -12.01 -13.72
C ASN A 174 5.60 -11.06 -13.26
N TYR A 175 6.09 -10.22 -14.16
CA TYR A 175 7.09 -9.21 -13.81
C TYR A 175 6.55 -8.22 -12.77
N LEU A 176 5.30 -7.77 -12.89
CA LEU A 176 4.68 -6.82 -11.97
C LEU A 176 4.29 -7.44 -10.63
N SER A 177 3.98 -8.74 -10.62
CA SER A 177 3.45 -9.43 -9.45
C SER A 177 4.41 -9.36 -8.27
N ALA A 178 3.86 -9.06 -7.13
CA ALA A 178 4.54 -9.03 -5.85
C ALA A 178 3.66 -9.65 -4.77
N THR A 179 4.29 -10.33 -3.83
CA THR A 179 3.62 -10.82 -2.63
C THR A 179 4.08 -9.98 -1.46
N GLY A 180 3.13 -9.34 -0.81
CA GLY A 180 3.35 -8.64 0.45
C GLY A 180 3.09 -9.57 1.63
N PHE A 181 3.82 -9.43 2.70
CA PHE A 181 3.54 -10.14 3.94
C PHE A 181 3.75 -9.26 5.15
N GLN A 182 2.93 -9.48 6.16
CA GLN A 182 3.04 -8.87 7.46
C GLN A 182 2.95 -9.95 8.52
N LYS A 183 3.85 -9.91 9.50
CA LYS A 183 3.88 -10.86 10.61
C LYS A 183 4.15 -10.12 11.89
N GLY A 184 3.43 -10.48 12.93
CA GLY A 184 3.61 -9.88 14.22
C GLY A 184 3.02 -10.73 15.34
N TYR A 185 3.21 -10.29 16.56
CA TYR A 185 2.54 -10.87 17.71
C TYR A 185 2.32 -9.80 18.78
N THR A 186 1.31 -10.05 19.60
CA THR A 186 1.06 -9.32 20.84
C THR A 186 1.07 -10.33 21.99
N SER A 187 1.72 -10.02 23.08
CA SER A 187 1.66 -10.83 24.30
C SER A 187 1.15 -9.98 25.46
N GLN A 188 0.42 -10.63 26.36
CA GLN A 188 -0.10 -10.02 27.56
C GLN A 188 0.22 -10.92 28.75
N GLN A 189 0.68 -10.31 29.83
CA GLN A 189 0.88 -10.95 31.11
C GLN A 189 0.07 -10.19 32.15
N VAL A 190 -0.68 -10.94 32.95
CA VAL A 190 -1.47 -10.37 34.03
C VAL A 190 -1.17 -11.18 35.30
N ALA A 191 -0.76 -10.48 36.33
CA ALA A 191 -0.69 -11.02 37.68
C ALA A 191 -1.76 -10.32 38.53
N ASN A 192 -2.57 -11.09 39.20
CA ASN A 192 -3.59 -10.59 40.10
C ASN A 192 -3.42 -11.24 41.48
N ALA A 193 -3.63 -10.45 42.52
CA ALA A 193 -3.74 -10.93 43.88
C ALA A 193 -4.81 -10.10 44.60
N SER A 194 -5.79 -10.80 45.14
CA SER A 194 -6.84 -10.19 45.94
C SER A 194 -6.95 -10.88 47.30
N LEU A 195 -7.22 -10.11 48.32
CA LEU A 195 -7.49 -10.55 49.66
C LEU A 195 -8.78 -9.90 50.14
N THR A 196 -9.74 -10.68 50.52
CA THR A 196 -11.04 -10.22 51.01
C THR A 196 -11.23 -10.65 52.44
N GLY A 197 -11.59 -9.71 53.31
CA GLY A 197 -11.80 -9.94 54.73
C GLY A 197 -13.19 -9.56 55.17
N GLN A 198 -13.81 -10.41 56.02
CA GLN A 198 -15.05 -10.15 56.71
C GLN A 198 -14.74 -9.55 58.07
N LEU A 199 -14.68 -8.22 58.12
CA LEU A 199 -14.27 -7.49 59.35
C LEU A 199 -15.25 -7.67 60.50
N GLY A 200 -16.50 -8.00 60.19
CA GLY A 200 -17.55 -8.31 61.22
C GLY A 200 -17.18 -9.47 62.13
N GLU A 201 -16.41 -10.46 61.61
CA GLU A 201 -15.90 -11.56 62.42
C GLU A 201 -14.92 -11.13 63.50
N TYR A 202 -14.36 -9.94 63.38
CA TYR A 202 -13.49 -9.30 64.37
C TYR A 202 -14.18 -8.18 65.16
N GLY A 203 -15.51 -8.07 65.07
CA GLY A 203 -16.31 -7.07 65.75
C GLY A 203 -16.18 -5.65 65.17
N ILE A 204 -15.62 -5.52 63.97
CA ILE A 204 -15.50 -4.26 63.28
C ILE A 204 -16.66 -4.12 62.30
N THR A 205 -17.70 -3.37 62.69
CA THR A 205 -18.87 -3.15 61.84
C THR A 205 -18.93 -1.68 61.42
N SER A 206 -19.33 -1.43 60.17
CA SER A 206 -19.59 -0.08 59.69
C SER A 206 -20.85 0.47 60.33
N PRO A 207 -20.93 1.74 60.74
CA PRO A 207 -22.12 2.37 61.29
C PRO A 207 -23.34 2.32 60.32
N TRP A 208 -23.09 2.06 59.05
CA TRP A 208 -24.09 1.99 57.98
C TRP A 208 -24.29 0.56 57.44
N ALA A 209 -23.63 -0.45 57.99
CA ALA A 209 -23.88 -1.82 57.60
C ALA A 209 -25.27 -2.24 58.18
N SER A 210 -26.18 -2.62 57.32
CA SER A 210 -27.37 -3.32 57.74
C SER A 210 -27.02 -4.71 58.24
N ASP A 211 -27.58 -5.17 59.35
CA ASP A 211 -27.50 -6.54 59.86
C ASP A 211 -28.03 -7.52 58.83
#